data_270770db4e4bb0ca3ea0021792943c81
#
_entry.id   270770db4e4bb0ca3ea0021792943c81
#
_cell.length_a   1.000
_cell.length_b   1.000
_cell.length_c   1.000
_cell.angle_alpha   90.00
_cell.angle_beta   90.00
_cell.angle_gamma   90.00
#
_symmetry.space_group_name_H-M   'P 1'
#
loop_
_entity.id
_entity.type
_entity.pdbx_description
1 polymer ?
#
loop_
_entity_poly.entity_id
_entity_poly.type
_entity_poly.pdbx_seq_one_letter_code
_entity_poly.pdbx_strand_id
1 'polypeptide(L)'
;MDTSQLQVLVSEFLKKQKANPDLYSEDLRDRRNRREYYQSFTKEKILSMTEDVFYEYISKLWSMLIWGNKEYVVNRLIEDNGFENIKKQLADLLFGTKPIETRWDIFRKEFKGLGPSSMSELLAYANPKEYILFNKNTLRSLSYLGVAGLPKYDYQRTGKKFAEICGYAEEILELIISNGLKDADLLDVDYFLWDEVLPLVQDNPPLLSPEVPDIEKISSKDSKSLHDEIKEKIVEIGELLGFESHSEIRVAQGAVVDAVWESKIGNMGKVIYVFEVQSKGGIDSLILNLKKAQSNAAVQAIVAVSDEKQIETIIKESKGVIDEKALRTWGFNDVLSVHEALILVHESINKLSLVPESFF
;
A
#
# COMPACT_ATOMS: atom_id res chain seq x y z
N MET A 1 12.35 -9.87 -19.61
CA MET A 1 13.38 -9.90 -18.54
C MET A 1 14.74 -10.13 -19.19
N ASP A 2 15.80 -9.46 -18.72
CA ASP A 2 17.17 -9.71 -19.25
C ASP A 2 17.76 -11.00 -18.65
N THR A 3 17.70 -12.06 -19.42
CA THR A 3 18.11 -13.40 -19.00
C THR A 3 19.60 -13.48 -18.65
N SER A 4 20.46 -12.74 -19.36
CA SER A 4 21.91 -12.78 -19.13
C SER A 4 22.27 -12.12 -17.80
N GLN A 5 21.70 -10.97 -17.51
CA GLN A 5 21.87 -10.26 -16.24
C GLN A 5 21.33 -11.11 -15.08
N LEU A 6 20.14 -11.68 -15.24
CA LEU A 6 19.50 -12.51 -14.24
C LEU A 6 20.35 -13.74 -13.89
N GLN A 7 20.93 -14.43 -14.88
CA GLN A 7 21.80 -15.59 -14.64
C GLN A 7 23.02 -15.23 -13.79
N VAL A 8 23.65 -14.07 -14.05
CA VAL A 8 24.79 -13.60 -13.26
C VAL A 8 24.37 -13.37 -11.80
N LEU A 9 23.28 -12.62 -11.58
CA LEU A 9 22.81 -12.31 -10.23
C LEU A 9 22.39 -13.56 -9.44
N VAL A 10 21.66 -14.48 -10.06
CA VAL A 10 21.30 -15.77 -9.42
C VAL A 10 22.55 -16.59 -9.07
N SER A 11 23.56 -16.61 -9.95
CA SER A 11 24.81 -17.31 -9.67
C SER A 11 25.57 -16.71 -8.47
N GLU A 12 25.61 -15.38 -8.37
CA GLU A 12 26.23 -14.67 -7.26
C GLU A 12 25.48 -14.90 -5.94
N PHE A 13 24.16 -14.80 -5.96
CA PHE A 13 23.29 -15.12 -4.84
C PHE A 13 23.55 -16.52 -4.28
N LEU A 14 23.55 -17.54 -5.12
CA LEU A 14 23.79 -18.92 -4.69
C LEU A 14 25.24 -19.15 -4.20
N LYS A 15 26.23 -18.42 -4.71
CA LYS A 15 27.60 -18.44 -4.18
C LYS A 15 27.66 -17.84 -2.78
N LYS A 16 27.00 -16.70 -2.54
CA LYS A 16 26.92 -16.05 -1.23
C LYS A 16 26.25 -16.97 -0.19
N GLN A 17 25.14 -17.62 -0.56
CA GLN A 17 24.47 -18.58 0.32
C GLN A 17 25.35 -19.76 0.71
N LYS A 18 26.10 -20.33 -0.25
CA LYS A 18 27.04 -21.41 0.00
C LYS A 18 28.22 -20.99 0.87
N ALA A 19 28.66 -19.73 0.74
CA ALA A 19 29.77 -19.20 1.52
C ALA A 19 29.37 -18.87 2.98
N ASN A 20 28.11 -18.47 3.20
CA ASN A 20 27.59 -18.03 4.50
C ASN A 20 26.21 -18.64 4.81
N PRO A 21 26.09 -19.98 4.96
CA PRO A 21 24.79 -20.64 5.11
C PRO A 21 24.06 -20.25 6.39
N ASP A 22 24.78 -19.93 7.47
CA ASP A 22 24.19 -19.52 8.75
C ASP A 22 23.52 -18.15 8.64
N LEU A 23 24.20 -17.17 8.02
CA LEU A 23 23.63 -15.84 7.78
C LEU A 23 22.37 -15.91 6.93
N TYR A 24 22.42 -16.65 5.82
CA TYR A 24 21.25 -16.87 4.97
C TYR A 24 20.09 -17.52 5.73
N SER A 25 20.38 -18.51 6.58
CA SER A 25 19.37 -19.16 7.39
C SER A 25 18.75 -18.22 8.42
N GLU A 26 19.53 -17.31 9.01
CA GLU A 26 19.06 -16.30 9.94
C GLU A 26 18.17 -15.27 9.26
N ASP A 27 18.57 -14.73 8.13
CA ASP A 27 17.81 -13.74 7.35
C ASP A 27 16.46 -14.30 6.86
N LEU A 28 16.40 -15.59 6.53
CA LEU A 28 15.16 -16.25 6.15
C LEU A 28 14.30 -16.71 7.33
N ARG A 29 14.81 -16.69 8.55
CA ARG A 29 14.09 -17.22 9.73
C ARG A 29 12.73 -16.55 9.93
N ASP A 30 12.67 -15.24 9.82
CA ASP A 30 11.42 -14.49 9.98
C ASP A 30 10.41 -14.82 8.86
N ARG A 31 10.86 -14.94 7.61
CA ARG A 31 10.01 -15.38 6.48
C ARG A 31 9.47 -16.80 6.69
N ARG A 32 10.29 -17.72 7.19
CA ARG A 32 9.88 -19.10 7.49
C ARG A 32 8.86 -19.15 8.62
N ASN A 33 9.10 -18.42 9.71
CA ASN A 33 8.18 -18.34 10.85
C ASN A 33 6.80 -17.81 10.42
N ARG A 34 6.78 -16.75 9.59
CA ARG A 34 5.53 -16.20 9.04
C ARG A 34 4.84 -17.22 8.13
N ARG A 35 5.59 -17.89 7.24
CA ARG A 35 5.04 -18.94 6.40
C ARG A 35 4.39 -20.05 7.24
N GLU A 36 5.06 -20.58 8.23
CA GLU A 36 4.52 -21.62 9.13
C GLU A 36 3.26 -21.14 9.83
N TYR A 37 3.26 -19.90 10.32
CA TYR A 37 2.09 -19.30 10.95
C TYR A 37 0.90 -19.25 9.98
N TYR A 38 1.04 -18.62 8.81
CA TYR A 38 -0.06 -18.45 7.86
C TYR A 38 -0.52 -19.77 7.24
N GLN A 39 0.36 -20.72 6.97
CA GLN A 39 0.02 -22.05 6.51
C GLN A 39 -0.71 -22.91 7.57
N SER A 40 -0.62 -22.55 8.85
CA SER A 40 -1.42 -23.19 9.88
C SER A 40 -2.92 -22.89 9.81
N PHE A 41 -3.30 -21.86 9.02
CA PHE A 41 -4.70 -21.47 8.83
C PHE A 41 -5.30 -22.19 7.63
N THR A 42 -6.24 -23.10 7.91
CA THR A 42 -7.10 -23.70 6.87
C THR A 42 -8.30 -22.81 6.59
N LYS A 43 -9.06 -23.09 5.55
CA LYS A 43 -10.31 -22.40 5.24
C LYS A 43 -11.27 -22.37 6.44
N GLU A 44 -11.39 -23.50 7.14
CA GLU A 44 -12.24 -23.66 8.32
C GLU A 44 -11.76 -22.79 9.48
N LYS A 45 -10.45 -22.72 9.72
CA LYS A 45 -9.88 -21.84 10.75
C LYS A 45 -10.11 -20.36 10.44
N ILE A 46 -9.98 -19.93 9.16
CA ILE A 46 -10.31 -18.57 8.74
C ILE A 46 -11.80 -18.27 9.02
N LEU A 47 -12.70 -19.17 8.64
CA LEU A 47 -14.14 -18.98 8.82
C LEU A 47 -14.58 -19.01 10.29
N SER A 48 -13.82 -19.66 11.18
CA SER A 48 -14.12 -19.78 12.62
C SER A 48 -13.28 -18.87 13.50
N MET A 49 -12.41 -18.01 12.94
CA MET A 49 -11.55 -17.15 13.77
C MET A 49 -12.37 -16.15 14.59
N THR A 50 -11.85 -15.82 15.77
CA THR A 50 -12.33 -14.73 16.63
C THR A 50 -11.66 -13.41 16.23
N GLU A 51 -12.17 -12.28 16.75
CA GLU A 51 -11.58 -10.97 16.52
C GLU A 51 -10.14 -10.89 17.05
N ASP A 52 -9.84 -11.52 18.20
CA ASP A 52 -8.47 -11.58 18.76
C ASP A 52 -7.52 -12.34 17.82
N VAL A 53 -7.97 -13.47 17.25
CA VAL A 53 -7.18 -14.23 16.27
C VAL A 53 -7.00 -13.43 15.00
N PHE A 54 -8.01 -12.70 14.55
CA PHE A 54 -7.92 -11.81 13.40
C PHE A 54 -6.94 -10.66 13.65
N TYR A 55 -6.98 -10.06 14.85
CA TYR A 55 -6.00 -9.05 15.23
C TYR A 55 -4.57 -9.57 15.11
N GLU A 56 -4.28 -10.74 15.69
CA GLU A 56 -2.96 -11.35 15.58
C GLU A 56 -2.60 -11.67 14.13
N TYR A 57 -3.54 -12.23 13.37
CA TYR A 57 -3.37 -12.62 11.97
C TYR A 57 -2.97 -11.43 11.08
N ILE A 58 -3.65 -10.30 11.21
CA ILE A 58 -3.32 -9.09 10.45
C ILE A 58 -2.06 -8.41 10.99
N SER A 59 -1.87 -8.34 12.30
CA SER A 59 -0.74 -7.65 12.93
C SER A 59 0.62 -8.25 12.60
N LYS A 60 0.67 -9.53 12.21
CA LYS A 60 1.90 -10.22 11.79
C LYS A 60 2.30 -9.93 10.33
N LEU A 61 1.49 -9.24 9.55
CA LEU A 61 1.89 -8.83 8.20
C LEU A 61 3.03 -7.81 8.26
N TRP A 62 3.98 -7.91 7.35
CA TRP A 62 5.06 -6.92 7.19
C TRP A 62 4.49 -5.54 6.87
N SER A 63 3.46 -5.49 6.04
CA SER A 63 2.74 -4.27 5.72
C SER A 63 2.11 -3.60 6.95
N MET A 64 1.92 -4.32 8.05
CA MET A 64 1.43 -3.78 9.32
C MET A 64 2.54 -3.28 10.25
N LEU A 65 3.81 -3.51 9.95
CA LEU A 65 4.92 -3.03 10.77
C LEU A 65 5.10 -1.51 10.75
N ILE A 66 4.59 -0.84 9.72
CA ILE A 66 4.62 0.63 9.61
C ILE A 66 3.64 1.31 10.58
N TRP A 67 2.65 0.58 11.09
CA TRP A 67 1.61 1.15 11.95
C TRP A 67 1.99 1.08 13.42
N GLY A 68 2.09 2.23 14.07
CA GLY A 68 2.36 2.33 15.51
C GLY A 68 1.14 1.93 16.37
N ASN A 69 -0.08 2.02 15.83
CA ASN A 69 -1.31 1.61 16.50
C ASN A 69 -2.07 0.59 15.64
N LYS A 70 -1.63 -0.66 15.72
CA LYS A 70 -2.22 -1.78 14.99
C LYS A 70 -3.66 -2.06 15.41
N GLU A 71 -3.97 -1.88 16.70
CA GLU A 71 -5.33 -2.09 17.22
C GLU A 71 -6.33 -1.16 16.54
N TYR A 72 -5.98 0.12 16.39
CA TYR A 72 -6.81 1.07 15.65
C TYR A 72 -7.04 0.63 14.21
N VAL A 73 -5.99 0.21 13.50
CA VAL A 73 -6.11 -0.22 12.10
C VAL A 73 -6.99 -1.46 11.98
N VAL A 74 -6.80 -2.46 12.84
CA VAL A 74 -7.60 -3.70 12.80
C VAL A 74 -9.06 -3.44 13.18
N ASN A 75 -9.32 -2.62 14.20
CA ASN A 75 -10.69 -2.24 14.58
C ASN A 75 -11.40 -1.53 13.43
N ARG A 76 -10.71 -0.62 12.74
CA ARG A 76 -11.24 0.04 11.54
C ARG A 76 -11.53 -0.94 10.41
N LEU A 77 -10.67 -1.94 10.17
CA LEU A 77 -10.97 -3.01 9.21
C LEU A 77 -12.27 -3.74 9.55
N ILE A 78 -12.50 -4.02 10.85
CA ILE A 78 -13.72 -4.68 11.31
C ILE A 78 -14.95 -3.77 11.13
N GLU A 79 -14.84 -2.51 11.49
CA GLU A 79 -15.92 -1.52 11.34
C GLU A 79 -16.33 -1.30 9.89
N ASP A 80 -15.35 -1.14 8.99
CA ASP A 80 -15.57 -0.83 7.58
C ASP A 80 -16.11 -2.01 6.77
N ASN A 81 -15.83 -3.26 7.18
CA ASN A 81 -16.14 -4.46 6.41
C ASN A 81 -17.16 -5.38 7.09
N GLY A 82 -17.28 -5.34 8.42
CA GLY A 82 -18.03 -6.31 9.20
C GLY A 82 -17.30 -7.65 9.35
N PHE A 83 -17.10 -8.11 10.59
CA PHE A 83 -16.22 -9.24 10.89
C PHE A 83 -16.59 -10.54 10.16
N GLU A 84 -17.89 -10.89 10.08
CA GLU A 84 -18.34 -12.08 9.35
C GLU A 84 -18.06 -12.00 7.84
N ASN A 85 -18.12 -10.81 7.25
CA ASN A 85 -17.77 -10.61 5.85
C ASN A 85 -16.26 -10.72 5.63
N ILE A 86 -15.45 -10.18 6.54
CA ILE A 86 -13.98 -10.32 6.51
C ILE A 86 -13.58 -11.80 6.40
N LYS A 87 -14.11 -12.66 7.26
CA LYS A 87 -13.80 -14.10 7.26
C LYS A 87 -14.12 -14.76 5.91
N LYS A 88 -15.27 -14.43 5.32
CA LYS A 88 -15.66 -14.94 4.00
C LYS A 88 -14.74 -14.45 2.88
N GLN A 89 -14.46 -13.16 2.86
CA GLN A 89 -13.60 -12.56 1.84
C GLN A 89 -12.17 -13.10 1.91
N LEU A 90 -11.59 -13.24 3.12
CA LEU A 90 -10.28 -13.86 3.31
C LEU A 90 -10.27 -15.34 2.87
N ALA A 91 -11.30 -16.11 3.26
CA ALA A 91 -11.42 -17.51 2.84
C ALA A 91 -11.54 -17.66 1.32
N ASP A 92 -12.28 -16.76 0.66
CA ASP A 92 -12.41 -16.76 -0.80
C ASP A 92 -11.14 -16.28 -1.51
N LEU A 93 -10.42 -15.30 -0.97
CA LEU A 93 -9.13 -14.87 -1.52
C LEU A 93 -8.10 -16.00 -1.46
N LEU A 94 -7.96 -16.66 -0.30
CA LEU A 94 -6.89 -17.63 -0.05
C LEU A 94 -7.22 -19.02 -0.58
N PHE A 95 -8.47 -19.46 -0.49
CA PHE A 95 -8.89 -20.86 -0.75
C PHE A 95 -10.03 -20.99 -1.76
N GLY A 96 -10.40 -19.89 -2.42
CA GLY A 96 -11.45 -19.91 -3.45
C GLY A 96 -11.02 -20.71 -4.68
N THR A 97 -12.00 -21.25 -5.41
CA THR A 97 -11.77 -22.08 -6.61
C THR A 97 -11.71 -21.29 -7.92
N LYS A 98 -12.06 -19.99 -7.89
CA LYS A 98 -11.93 -19.12 -9.06
C LYS A 98 -10.45 -18.83 -9.35
N PRO A 99 -10.09 -18.48 -10.61
CA PRO A 99 -8.75 -18.01 -10.94
C PRO A 99 -8.33 -16.85 -10.02
N ILE A 100 -7.02 -16.75 -9.71
CA ILE A 100 -6.50 -15.74 -8.79
C ILE A 100 -6.82 -14.32 -9.24
N GLU A 101 -6.83 -14.05 -10.54
CA GLU A 101 -7.18 -12.76 -11.10
C GLU A 101 -8.58 -12.32 -10.66
N THR A 102 -9.52 -13.25 -10.71
CA THR A 102 -10.92 -13.00 -10.31
C THR A 102 -11.04 -12.81 -8.79
N ARG A 103 -10.39 -13.69 -7.99
CA ARG A 103 -10.41 -13.60 -6.53
C ARG A 103 -9.80 -12.30 -6.03
N TRP A 104 -8.68 -11.90 -6.62
CA TRP A 104 -8.01 -10.64 -6.35
C TRP A 104 -8.90 -9.42 -6.60
N ASP A 105 -9.47 -9.33 -7.81
CA ASP A 105 -10.29 -8.18 -8.19
C ASP A 105 -11.60 -8.10 -7.38
N ILE A 106 -12.20 -9.25 -7.01
CA ILE A 106 -13.35 -9.28 -6.10
C ILE A 106 -12.96 -8.75 -4.73
N PHE A 107 -11.86 -9.25 -4.15
CA PHE A 107 -11.41 -8.83 -2.83
C PHE A 107 -11.11 -7.32 -2.81
N ARG A 108 -10.39 -6.80 -3.79
CA ARG A 108 -10.11 -5.36 -3.88
C ARG A 108 -11.35 -4.48 -4.00
N LYS A 109 -12.40 -4.99 -4.63
CA LYS A 109 -13.66 -4.27 -4.79
C LYS A 109 -14.49 -4.26 -3.51
N GLU A 110 -14.50 -5.36 -2.79
CA GLU A 110 -15.44 -5.60 -1.69
C GLU A 110 -14.83 -5.41 -0.31
N PHE A 111 -13.49 -5.47 -0.18
CA PHE A 111 -12.77 -5.32 1.08
C PHE A 111 -12.07 -3.96 1.15
N LYS A 112 -12.31 -3.20 2.22
CA LYS A 112 -11.68 -1.90 2.45
C LYS A 112 -10.50 -2.03 3.41
N GLY A 113 -9.44 -1.26 3.17
CA GLY A 113 -8.32 -1.07 4.10
C GLY A 113 -7.15 -2.05 3.95
N LEU A 114 -7.24 -3.10 3.11
CA LEU A 114 -6.10 -3.93 2.75
C LEU A 114 -5.74 -3.72 1.27
N GLY A 115 -4.60 -3.09 1.04
CA GLY A 115 -4.08 -2.82 -0.29
C GLY A 115 -3.40 -4.04 -0.95
N PRO A 116 -2.93 -3.88 -2.21
CA PRO A 116 -2.28 -4.94 -2.98
C PRO A 116 -1.09 -5.60 -2.28
N SER A 117 -0.30 -4.83 -1.53
CA SER A 117 0.86 -5.36 -0.80
C SER A 117 0.44 -6.35 0.28
N SER A 118 -0.54 -5.98 1.14
CA SER A 118 -1.05 -6.87 2.19
C SER A 118 -1.76 -8.10 1.61
N MET A 119 -2.53 -7.93 0.54
CA MET A 119 -3.21 -9.05 -0.14
C MET A 119 -2.21 -10.06 -0.69
N SER A 120 -1.17 -9.60 -1.38
CA SER A 120 -0.13 -10.49 -1.93
C SER A 120 0.69 -11.14 -0.84
N GLU A 121 0.92 -10.46 0.28
CA GLU A 121 1.62 -11.00 1.42
C GLU A 121 0.85 -12.17 2.04
N LEU A 122 -0.46 -12.03 2.25
CA LEU A 122 -1.33 -13.11 2.70
C LEU A 122 -1.29 -14.33 1.76
N LEU A 123 -1.37 -14.09 0.45
CA LEU A 123 -1.31 -15.14 -0.57
C LEU A 123 0.06 -15.84 -0.60
N ALA A 124 1.15 -15.06 -0.59
CA ALA A 124 2.52 -15.57 -0.65
C ALA A 124 2.87 -16.43 0.57
N TYR A 125 2.50 -16.02 1.78
CA TYR A 125 2.75 -16.84 2.97
C TYR A 125 1.82 -18.05 3.06
N ALA A 126 0.56 -17.95 2.61
CA ALA A 126 -0.36 -19.09 2.60
C ALA A 126 0.05 -20.13 1.55
N ASN A 127 0.46 -19.70 0.36
CA ASN A 127 0.87 -20.58 -0.73
C ASN A 127 2.09 -20.04 -1.51
N PRO A 128 3.30 -20.17 -0.95
CA PRO A 128 4.53 -19.67 -1.57
C PRO A 128 4.96 -20.44 -2.82
N LYS A 129 4.26 -21.50 -3.20
CA LYS A 129 4.50 -22.22 -4.45
C LYS A 129 3.82 -21.57 -5.65
N GLU A 130 2.81 -20.73 -5.41
CA GLU A 130 2.02 -20.10 -6.47
C GLU A 130 2.11 -18.56 -6.46
N TYR A 131 2.37 -17.96 -5.28
CA TYR A 131 2.25 -16.50 -5.14
C TYR A 131 3.49 -15.86 -4.55
N ILE A 132 3.85 -14.69 -5.10
CA ILE A 132 4.93 -13.83 -4.61
C ILE A 132 4.37 -12.57 -3.97
N LEU A 133 5.16 -11.87 -3.15
CA LEU A 133 4.83 -10.54 -2.66
C LEU A 133 4.77 -9.53 -3.82
N PHE A 134 3.67 -8.78 -3.89
CA PHE A 134 3.42 -7.78 -4.93
C PHE A 134 3.49 -6.36 -4.34
N ASN A 135 4.66 -6.00 -3.84
CA ASN A 135 4.94 -4.70 -3.25
C ASN A 135 5.82 -3.82 -4.17
N LYS A 136 6.11 -2.60 -3.74
CA LYS A 136 6.94 -1.66 -4.51
C LYS A 136 8.36 -2.18 -4.73
N ASN A 137 8.94 -2.87 -3.77
CA ASN A 137 10.31 -3.40 -3.86
C ASN A 137 10.39 -4.50 -4.93
N THR A 138 9.43 -5.41 -4.95
CA THR A 138 9.29 -6.42 -6.01
C THR A 138 9.20 -5.77 -7.39
N LEU A 139 8.36 -4.74 -7.54
CA LEU A 139 8.21 -4.03 -8.81
C LEU A 139 9.48 -3.29 -9.23
N ARG A 140 10.19 -2.65 -8.31
CA ARG A 140 11.48 -1.99 -8.57
C ARG A 140 12.54 -2.99 -9.05
N SER A 141 12.65 -4.12 -8.36
CA SER A 141 13.59 -5.19 -8.72
C SER A 141 13.27 -5.79 -10.08
N LEU A 142 12.01 -6.09 -10.38
CA LEU A 142 11.60 -6.59 -11.70
C LEU A 142 11.82 -5.55 -12.80
N SER A 143 11.62 -4.27 -12.54
CA SER A 143 11.93 -3.18 -13.49
C SER A 143 13.43 -3.14 -13.82
N TYR A 144 14.28 -3.27 -12.80
CA TYR A 144 15.73 -3.33 -12.97
C TYR A 144 16.16 -4.53 -13.82
N LEU A 145 15.49 -5.66 -13.67
CA LEU A 145 15.67 -6.87 -14.49
C LEU A 145 15.05 -6.75 -15.90
N GLY A 146 14.58 -5.56 -16.30
CA GLY A 146 14.08 -5.30 -17.66
C GLY A 146 12.63 -5.74 -17.90
N VAL A 147 11.83 -5.98 -16.87
CA VAL A 147 10.40 -6.26 -17.03
C VAL A 147 9.67 -4.96 -17.36
N ALA A 148 9.00 -4.92 -18.51
CA ALA A 148 8.24 -3.76 -18.97
C ALA A 148 6.76 -3.84 -18.56
N GLY A 149 6.05 -2.70 -18.58
CA GLY A 149 4.60 -2.64 -18.35
C GLY A 149 4.18 -2.91 -16.91
N LEU A 150 5.08 -2.71 -15.95
CA LEU A 150 4.80 -2.84 -14.52
C LEU A 150 3.85 -1.71 -14.07
N PRO A 151 2.94 -2.00 -13.11
CA PRO A 151 2.04 -0.99 -12.56
C PRO A 151 2.82 0.05 -11.76
N LYS A 152 2.51 1.33 -11.99
CA LYS A 152 3.08 2.46 -11.25
C LYS A 152 2.23 2.82 -10.02
N TYR A 153 0.91 2.62 -10.12
CA TYR A 153 -0.09 3.00 -9.11
C TYR A 153 -0.82 1.78 -8.57
N ASP A 154 -1.35 1.89 -7.35
CA ASP A 154 -2.07 0.80 -6.70
C ASP A 154 -3.33 0.39 -7.48
N TYR A 155 -4.06 1.34 -8.09
CA TYR A 155 -5.23 1.00 -8.90
C TYR A 155 -4.90 0.15 -10.14
N GLN A 156 -3.66 0.20 -10.64
CA GLN A 156 -3.19 -0.62 -11.77
C GLN A 156 -2.81 -2.05 -11.36
N ARG A 157 -2.69 -2.33 -10.05
CA ARG A 157 -2.34 -3.65 -9.51
C ARG A 157 -3.57 -4.55 -9.50
N THR A 158 -4.09 -4.84 -10.69
CA THR A 158 -5.23 -5.74 -10.92
C THR A 158 -4.83 -7.19 -10.72
N GLY A 159 -5.82 -8.09 -10.61
CA GLY A 159 -5.59 -9.53 -10.53
C GLY A 159 -4.83 -10.07 -11.73
N LYS A 160 -5.09 -9.55 -12.94
CA LYS A 160 -4.32 -9.90 -14.13
C LYS A 160 -2.84 -9.52 -13.97
N LYS A 161 -2.55 -8.32 -13.45
CA LYS A 161 -1.17 -7.89 -13.20
C LYS A 161 -0.51 -8.73 -12.12
N PHE A 162 -1.22 -9.09 -11.07
CA PHE A 162 -0.70 -9.98 -10.05
C PHE A 162 -0.30 -11.36 -10.64
N ALA A 163 -1.15 -11.97 -11.45
CA ALA A 163 -0.84 -13.23 -12.12
C ALA A 163 0.38 -13.10 -13.07
N GLU A 164 0.49 -11.99 -13.83
CA GLU A 164 1.67 -11.72 -14.67
C GLU A 164 2.96 -11.64 -13.82
N ILE A 165 2.92 -10.99 -12.64
CA ILE A 165 4.07 -10.89 -11.74
C ILE A 165 4.45 -12.24 -11.15
N CYS A 166 3.48 -13.08 -10.77
CA CYS A 166 3.74 -14.45 -10.34
C CYS A 166 4.45 -15.25 -11.44
N GLY A 167 4.05 -15.09 -12.71
CA GLY A 167 4.72 -15.74 -13.84
C GLY A 167 6.19 -15.32 -14.00
N TYR A 168 6.52 -14.03 -13.86
CA TYR A 168 7.92 -13.60 -13.85
C TYR A 168 8.72 -14.16 -12.66
N ALA A 169 8.08 -14.27 -11.50
CA ALA A 169 8.70 -14.86 -10.33
C ALA A 169 8.94 -16.37 -10.50
N GLU A 170 8.04 -17.09 -11.16
CA GLU A 170 8.22 -18.49 -11.51
C GLU A 170 9.41 -18.70 -12.44
N GLU A 171 9.61 -17.84 -13.46
CA GLU A 171 10.81 -17.88 -14.34
C GLU A 171 12.11 -17.72 -13.52
N ILE A 172 12.13 -16.81 -12.54
CA ILE A 172 13.28 -16.63 -11.64
C ILE A 172 13.47 -17.87 -10.75
N LEU A 173 12.38 -18.43 -10.21
CA LEU A 173 12.40 -19.63 -9.37
C LEU A 173 12.99 -20.82 -10.12
N GLU A 174 12.55 -21.05 -11.35
CA GLU A 174 13.09 -22.13 -12.20
C GLU A 174 14.61 -21.99 -12.39
N LEU A 175 15.10 -20.77 -12.56
CA LEU A 175 16.52 -20.51 -12.67
C LEU A 175 17.26 -20.77 -11.34
N ILE A 176 16.72 -20.37 -10.21
CA ILE A 176 17.29 -20.64 -8.88
C ILE A 176 17.36 -22.15 -8.63
N ILE A 177 16.28 -22.89 -8.91
CA ILE A 177 16.20 -24.34 -8.74
C ILE A 177 17.21 -25.06 -9.66
N SER A 178 17.30 -24.68 -10.93
CA SER A 178 18.21 -25.28 -11.89
C SER A 178 19.68 -25.04 -11.56
N ASN A 179 20.01 -23.96 -10.83
CA ASN A 179 21.35 -23.64 -10.35
C ASN A 179 21.69 -24.23 -8.97
N GLY A 180 20.78 -25.02 -8.36
CA GLY A 180 21.11 -25.91 -7.25
C GLY A 180 20.34 -25.71 -5.94
N LEU A 181 19.44 -24.73 -5.81
CA LEU A 181 18.56 -24.59 -4.64
C LEU A 181 17.22 -25.31 -4.92
N LYS A 182 17.22 -26.64 -4.79
CA LYS A 182 16.13 -27.53 -5.24
C LYS A 182 14.80 -27.33 -4.50
N ASP A 183 14.86 -26.92 -3.24
CA ASP A 183 13.68 -26.78 -2.37
C ASP A 183 13.22 -25.31 -2.27
N ALA A 184 13.69 -24.44 -3.18
CA ALA A 184 13.30 -23.05 -3.22
C ALA A 184 11.80 -22.88 -3.56
N ASP A 185 11.20 -21.83 -3.02
CA ASP A 185 9.86 -21.37 -3.36
C ASP A 185 9.86 -19.86 -3.68
N LEU A 186 8.70 -19.27 -3.90
CA LEU A 186 8.60 -17.84 -4.27
C LEU A 186 8.99 -16.89 -3.12
N LEU A 187 9.09 -17.35 -1.87
CA LEU A 187 9.68 -16.54 -0.79
C LEU A 187 11.20 -16.46 -0.90
N ASP A 188 11.86 -17.48 -1.47
CA ASP A 188 13.29 -17.40 -1.80
C ASP A 188 13.52 -16.45 -2.99
N VAL A 189 12.58 -16.39 -3.95
CA VAL A 189 12.60 -15.38 -5.02
C VAL A 189 12.40 -13.97 -4.45
N ASP A 190 11.46 -13.77 -3.54
CA ASP A 190 11.27 -12.48 -2.87
C ASP A 190 12.54 -12.05 -2.13
N TYR A 191 13.20 -12.97 -1.42
CA TYR A 191 14.47 -12.70 -0.74
C TYR A 191 15.57 -12.34 -1.74
N PHE A 192 15.71 -13.09 -2.83
CA PHE A 192 16.66 -12.76 -3.91
C PHE A 192 16.41 -11.36 -4.48
N LEU A 193 15.17 -11.00 -4.78
CA LEU A 193 14.81 -9.68 -5.30
C LEU A 193 15.13 -8.56 -4.31
N TRP A 194 14.94 -8.82 -3.00
CA TRP A 194 15.18 -7.86 -1.94
C TRP A 194 16.67 -7.71 -1.61
N ASP A 195 17.42 -8.81 -1.51
CA ASP A 195 18.81 -8.83 -1.04
C ASP A 195 19.83 -8.56 -2.15
N GLU A 196 19.61 -9.11 -3.33
CA GLU A 196 20.57 -9.00 -4.45
C GLU A 196 20.20 -7.92 -5.47
N VAL A 197 18.92 -7.77 -5.79
CA VAL A 197 18.51 -6.89 -6.89
C VAL A 197 18.20 -5.48 -6.40
N LEU A 198 17.44 -5.33 -5.30
CA LEU A 198 17.00 -4.03 -4.79
C LEU A 198 18.16 -3.08 -4.42
N PRO A 199 19.28 -3.53 -3.82
CA PRO A 199 20.43 -2.66 -3.57
C PRO A 199 20.99 -2.02 -4.85
N LEU A 200 21.02 -2.77 -5.95
CA LEU A 200 21.49 -2.26 -7.25
C LEU A 200 20.57 -1.18 -7.82
N VAL A 201 19.27 -1.24 -7.50
CA VAL A 201 18.29 -0.19 -7.85
C VAL A 201 18.56 1.08 -7.05
N GLN A 202 18.95 0.95 -5.77
CA GLN A 202 19.21 2.09 -4.88
C GLN A 202 20.48 2.85 -5.27
N ASP A 203 21.51 2.14 -5.74
CA ASP A 203 22.76 2.74 -6.25
C ASP A 203 22.57 3.48 -7.59
N ASN A 204 21.56 3.10 -8.35
CA ASN A 204 21.12 3.75 -9.57
C ASN A 204 19.62 4.07 -9.47
N PRO A 205 19.20 5.06 -8.64
CA PRO A 205 17.79 5.33 -8.52
C PRO A 205 17.25 5.72 -9.89
N PRO A 206 16.31 4.97 -10.47
CA PRO A 206 15.51 5.53 -11.54
C PRO A 206 14.91 6.80 -10.94
N LEU A 207 14.82 7.87 -11.71
CA LEU A 207 14.10 9.09 -11.35
C LEU A 207 12.63 8.72 -11.04
N LEU A 208 12.38 8.28 -9.81
CA LEU A 208 11.10 7.80 -9.33
C LEU A 208 10.41 8.85 -8.48
N SER A 209 10.11 9.97 -9.12
CA SER A 209 8.78 10.54 -8.90
C SER A 209 7.90 9.86 -9.94
N PRO A 210 6.86 9.11 -9.58
CA PRO A 210 5.90 8.66 -10.56
C PRO A 210 5.30 9.93 -11.14
N GLU A 211 5.66 10.27 -12.40
CA GLU A 211 4.94 11.32 -13.11
C GLU A 211 3.48 10.89 -13.15
N VAL A 212 2.62 11.62 -12.46
CA VAL A 212 1.17 11.40 -12.55
C VAL A 212 0.80 11.53 -14.02
N PRO A 213 0.09 10.56 -14.60
CA PRO A 213 -0.27 10.63 -16.00
C PRO A 213 -1.08 11.90 -16.24
N ASP A 214 -0.91 12.49 -17.43
CA ASP A 214 -1.74 13.61 -17.87
C ASP A 214 -3.21 13.21 -17.77
N ILE A 215 -3.93 13.77 -16.80
CA ILE A 215 -5.31 13.39 -16.45
C ILE A 215 -6.26 13.60 -17.63
N GLU A 216 -5.95 14.53 -18.53
CA GLU A 216 -6.74 14.72 -19.75
C GLU A 216 -6.71 13.51 -20.69
N LYS A 217 -5.65 12.67 -20.61
CA LYS A 217 -5.44 11.49 -21.46
C LYS A 217 -5.89 10.18 -20.84
N ILE A 218 -6.23 10.16 -19.53
CA ILE A 218 -6.70 8.94 -18.88
C ILE A 218 -8.21 8.76 -19.02
N SER A 219 -8.67 7.51 -18.98
CA SER A 219 -10.09 7.19 -19.01
C SER A 219 -10.81 7.73 -17.76
N SER A 220 -12.13 7.90 -17.84
CA SER A 220 -12.92 8.33 -16.67
C SER A 220 -12.87 7.32 -15.54
N LYS A 221 -12.68 6.03 -15.82
CA LYS A 221 -12.52 4.97 -14.83
C LYS A 221 -11.17 5.09 -14.11
N ASP A 222 -10.10 5.31 -14.85
CA ASP A 222 -8.76 5.45 -14.28
C ASP A 222 -8.63 6.76 -13.49
N SER A 223 -9.29 7.83 -13.92
CA SER A 223 -9.36 9.09 -13.19
C SER A 223 -10.05 8.92 -11.84
N LYS A 224 -11.17 8.17 -11.78
CA LYS A 224 -11.83 7.84 -10.51
C LYS A 224 -10.93 6.99 -9.61
N SER A 225 -10.25 5.99 -10.18
CA SER A 225 -9.33 5.13 -9.44
C SER A 225 -8.13 5.90 -8.89
N LEU A 226 -7.60 6.88 -9.64
CA LEU A 226 -6.54 7.77 -9.16
C LEU A 226 -7.05 8.68 -8.04
N HIS A 227 -8.26 9.24 -8.16
CA HIS A 227 -8.88 10.03 -7.11
C HIS A 227 -8.98 9.24 -5.79
N ASP A 228 -9.49 8.00 -5.86
CA ASP A 228 -9.65 7.14 -4.70
C ASP A 228 -8.28 6.77 -4.10
N GLU A 229 -7.28 6.47 -4.92
CA GLU A 229 -5.90 6.20 -4.46
C GLU A 229 -5.29 7.41 -3.72
N ILE A 230 -5.38 8.62 -4.28
CA ILE A 230 -4.84 9.83 -3.64
C ILE A 230 -5.55 10.11 -2.31
N LYS A 231 -6.88 9.94 -2.27
CA LYS A 231 -7.67 10.09 -1.05
C LYS A 231 -7.20 9.11 0.03
N GLU A 232 -7.01 7.83 -0.30
CA GLU A 232 -6.49 6.82 0.62
C GLU A 232 -5.08 7.19 1.12
N LYS A 233 -4.18 7.65 0.23
CA LYS A 233 -2.83 8.06 0.63
C LYS A 233 -2.83 9.27 1.56
N ILE A 234 -3.72 10.22 1.39
CA ILE A 234 -3.87 11.36 2.31
C ILE A 234 -4.28 10.87 3.70
N VAL A 235 -5.22 9.94 3.79
CA VAL A 235 -5.63 9.34 5.06
C VAL A 235 -4.46 8.61 5.72
N GLU A 236 -3.76 7.75 4.99
CA GLU A 236 -2.58 7.02 5.48
C GLU A 236 -1.46 7.98 5.97
N ILE A 237 -1.18 9.07 5.25
CA ILE A 237 -0.21 10.09 5.68
C ILE A 237 -0.61 10.69 7.02
N GLY A 238 -1.88 11.05 7.19
CA GLY A 238 -2.37 11.60 8.45
C GLY A 238 -2.18 10.63 9.62
N GLU A 239 -2.53 9.36 9.43
CA GLU A 239 -2.34 8.32 10.43
C GLU A 239 -0.86 8.11 10.77
N LEU A 240 0.02 8.06 9.76
CA LEU A 240 1.48 7.95 9.95
C LEU A 240 2.07 9.15 10.71
N LEU A 241 1.44 10.33 10.60
CA LEU A 241 1.80 11.54 11.35
C LEU A 241 1.14 11.62 12.73
N GLY A 242 0.28 10.66 13.11
CA GLY A 242 -0.38 10.58 14.41
C GLY A 242 -1.69 11.36 14.51
N PHE A 243 -2.31 11.73 13.38
CA PHE A 243 -3.66 12.28 13.36
C PHE A 243 -4.72 11.17 13.37
N GLU A 244 -5.89 11.46 13.94
CA GLU A 244 -7.11 10.70 13.67
C GLU A 244 -7.57 11.08 12.25
N SER A 245 -7.47 10.14 11.29
CA SER A 245 -7.70 10.43 9.86
C SER A 245 -8.88 9.64 9.32
N HIS A 246 -9.72 10.29 8.52
CA HIS A 246 -10.93 9.68 7.99
C HIS A 246 -11.20 10.16 6.56
N SER A 247 -11.88 9.33 5.77
CA SER A 247 -12.38 9.69 4.44
C SER A 247 -13.89 9.93 4.46
N GLU A 248 -14.37 10.77 3.53
CA GLU A 248 -15.80 11.02 3.27
C GLU A 248 -16.59 11.51 4.51
N ILE A 249 -16.00 12.44 5.26
CA ILE A 249 -16.56 12.95 6.52
C ILE A 249 -17.33 14.26 6.30
N ARG A 250 -18.48 14.36 6.97
CA ARG A 250 -19.24 15.60 7.05
C ARG A 250 -18.60 16.54 8.06
N VAL A 251 -17.98 17.63 7.60
CA VAL A 251 -17.31 18.64 8.44
C VAL A 251 -18.16 19.88 8.69
N ALA A 252 -19.16 20.13 7.83
CA ALA A 252 -20.13 21.22 7.98
C ALA A 252 -21.48 20.83 7.36
N GLN A 253 -22.51 21.65 7.54
CA GLN A 253 -23.82 21.40 6.91
C GLN A 253 -23.68 21.44 5.38
N GLY A 254 -23.96 20.31 4.73
CA GLY A 254 -23.89 20.17 3.28
C GLY A 254 -22.46 20.14 2.72
N ALA A 255 -21.45 19.85 3.53
CA ALA A 255 -20.07 19.59 3.12
C ALA A 255 -19.62 18.22 3.61
N VAL A 256 -19.55 17.26 2.68
CA VAL A 256 -18.84 16.00 2.84
C VAL A 256 -17.53 16.17 2.08
N VAL A 257 -16.41 15.97 2.74
CA VAL A 257 -15.07 16.17 2.19
C VAL A 257 -14.35 14.85 2.01
N ASP A 258 -13.40 14.79 1.08
CA ASP A 258 -12.71 13.55 0.71
C ASP A 258 -11.87 12.98 1.85
N ALA A 259 -11.11 13.81 2.56
CA ALA A 259 -10.35 13.39 3.72
C ALA A 259 -10.22 14.48 4.78
N VAL A 260 -10.04 14.06 6.02
CA VAL A 260 -9.75 14.94 7.17
C VAL A 260 -8.63 14.36 8.02
N TRP A 261 -7.84 15.26 8.61
CA TRP A 261 -6.95 14.94 9.73
C TRP A 261 -7.44 15.70 10.96
N GLU A 262 -7.65 14.98 12.04
CA GLU A 262 -8.08 15.55 13.31
C GLU A 262 -7.02 15.35 14.40
N SER A 263 -6.81 16.36 15.23
CA SER A 263 -5.95 16.27 16.41
C SER A 263 -6.66 16.91 17.60
N LYS A 264 -6.64 16.23 18.74
CA LYS A 264 -7.18 16.76 20.01
C LYS A 264 -6.13 17.64 20.68
N ILE A 265 -6.53 18.85 21.08
CA ILE A 265 -5.67 19.77 21.83
C ILE A 265 -6.12 19.76 23.30
N GLY A 266 -5.63 18.80 24.07
CA GLY A 266 -5.97 18.67 25.49
C GLY A 266 -7.48 18.70 25.72
N ASN A 267 -7.93 19.54 26.70
CA ASN A 267 -9.36 19.75 26.97
C ASN A 267 -9.97 20.93 26.17
N MET A 268 -9.21 21.52 25.23
CA MET A 268 -9.61 22.79 24.59
C MET A 268 -10.32 22.59 23.25
N GLY A 269 -10.47 21.38 22.76
CA GLY A 269 -11.16 21.10 21.51
C GLY A 269 -10.33 20.29 20.52
N LYS A 270 -10.74 20.29 19.27
CA LYS A 270 -10.02 19.62 18.17
C LYS A 270 -9.65 20.60 17.06
N VAL A 271 -8.58 20.30 16.37
CA VAL A 271 -8.14 20.95 15.15
C VAL A 271 -8.43 20.01 14.00
N ILE A 272 -8.93 20.55 12.90
CA ILE A 272 -9.28 19.78 11.71
C ILE A 272 -8.54 20.37 10.50
N TYR A 273 -7.90 19.52 9.75
CA TYR A 273 -7.37 19.81 8.40
C TYR A 273 -8.25 19.08 7.40
N VAL A 274 -8.72 19.79 6.37
CA VAL A 274 -9.68 19.29 5.39
C VAL A 274 -9.01 19.18 4.04
N PHE A 275 -9.23 18.05 3.35
CA PHE A 275 -8.69 17.78 2.02
C PHE A 275 -9.81 17.47 1.04
N GLU A 276 -9.77 18.09 -0.12
CA GLU A 276 -10.62 17.82 -1.28
C GLU A 276 -9.74 17.47 -2.47
N VAL A 277 -10.00 16.30 -3.07
CA VAL A 277 -9.23 15.75 -4.18
C VAL A 277 -9.98 16.00 -5.47
N GLN A 278 -9.31 16.58 -6.45
CA GLN A 278 -9.89 16.84 -7.78
C GLN A 278 -9.03 16.16 -8.84
N SER A 279 -9.52 15.07 -9.41
CA SER A 279 -8.86 14.38 -10.52
C SER A 279 -9.46 14.73 -11.87
N LYS A 280 -10.78 15.01 -11.93
CA LYS A 280 -11.51 15.37 -13.16
C LYS A 280 -12.84 16.03 -12.81
N GLY A 281 -13.32 16.94 -13.65
CA GLY A 281 -14.63 17.61 -13.46
C GLY A 281 -14.53 19.08 -13.14
N GLY A 282 -15.65 19.67 -12.72
CA GLY A 282 -15.73 21.11 -12.42
C GLY A 282 -15.14 21.45 -11.06
N ILE A 283 -14.32 22.49 -11.02
CA ILE A 283 -13.66 23.00 -9.81
C ILE A 283 -14.67 23.67 -8.85
N ASP A 284 -15.82 24.07 -9.34
CA ASP A 284 -16.84 24.74 -8.54
C ASP A 284 -17.31 23.93 -7.33
N SER A 285 -17.48 22.61 -7.50
CA SER A 285 -17.89 21.72 -6.40
C SER A 285 -16.83 21.61 -5.31
N LEU A 286 -15.56 21.50 -5.69
CA LEU A 286 -14.43 21.51 -4.77
C LEU A 286 -14.39 22.82 -3.98
N ILE A 287 -14.44 23.97 -4.66
CA ILE A 287 -14.42 25.30 -4.05
C ILE A 287 -15.60 25.47 -3.07
N LEU A 288 -16.78 25.01 -3.48
CA LEU A 288 -17.98 25.09 -2.64
C LEU A 288 -17.86 24.24 -1.37
N ASN A 289 -17.33 23.01 -1.47
CA ASN A 289 -17.13 22.13 -0.33
C ASN A 289 -16.07 22.71 0.63
N LEU A 290 -14.94 23.16 0.11
CA LEU A 290 -13.91 23.83 0.91
C LEU A 290 -14.43 25.09 1.58
N LYS A 291 -15.23 25.91 0.89
CA LYS A 291 -15.86 27.11 1.44
C LYS A 291 -16.81 26.79 2.61
N LYS A 292 -17.61 25.75 2.46
CA LYS A 292 -18.51 25.28 3.52
C LYS A 292 -17.72 24.72 4.70
N ALA A 293 -16.67 23.93 4.44
CA ALA A 293 -15.79 23.39 5.47
C ALA A 293 -15.13 24.51 6.30
N GLN A 294 -14.69 25.58 5.65
CA GLN A 294 -14.11 26.76 6.31
C GLN A 294 -15.04 27.42 7.33
N SER A 295 -16.34 27.26 7.23
CA SER A 295 -17.28 27.79 8.23
C SER A 295 -17.27 27.08 9.58
N ASN A 296 -16.62 25.92 9.68
CA ASN A 296 -16.40 25.21 10.92
C ASN A 296 -15.19 25.80 11.67
N ALA A 297 -15.41 26.34 12.85
CA ALA A 297 -14.36 27.00 13.64
C ALA A 297 -13.20 26.08 14.05
N ALA A 298 -13.38 24.76 14.03
CA ALA A 298 -12.32 23.79 14.29
C ALA A 298 -11.39 23.57 13.07
N VAL A 299 -11.82 23.99 11.88
CA VAL A 299 -11.03 23.85 10.65
C VAL A 299 -9.94 24.91 10.60
N GLN A 300 -8.69 24.48 10.65
CA GLN A 300 -7.50 25.35 10.62
C GLN A 300 -6.96 25.59 9.22
N ALA A 301 -7.05 24.58 8.35
CA ALA A 301 -6.69 24.74 6.95
C ALA A 301 -7.58 23.84 6.07
N ILE A 302 -7.77 24.30 4.86
CA ILE A 302 -8.42 23.57 3.77
C ILE A 302 -7.41 23.36 2.65
N VAL A 303 -7.31 22.16 2.14
CA VAL A 303 -6.30 21.75 1.17
C VAL A 303 -6.99 21.25 -0.09
N ALA A 304 -6.73 21.90 -1.21
CA ALA A 304 -7.12 21.44 -2.53
C ALA A 304 -6.00 20.55 -3.09
N VAL A 305 -6.34 19.32 -3.43
CA VAL A 305 -5.39 18.32 -3.91
C VAL A 305 -5.69 17.99 -5.37
N SER A 306 -4.74 18.24 -6.28
CA SER A 306 -4.97 18.05 -7.71
C SER A 306 -3.66 17.91 -8.50
N ASP A 307 -3.77 17.81 -9.83
CA ASP A 307 -2.61 17.99 -10.71
C ASP A 307 -2.21 19.48 -10.81
N GLU A 308 -0.98 19.73 -11.29
CA GLU A 308 -0.41 21.07 -11.34
C GLU A 308 -1.25 22.06 -12.16
N LYS A 309 -1.83 21.63 -13.29
CA LYS A 309 -2.64 22.49 -14.17
C LYS A 309 -3.95 22.89 -13.50
N GLN A 310 -4.61 21.96 -12.83
CA GLN A 310 -5.84 22.24 -12.11
C GLN A 310 -5.58 23.10 -10.85
N ILE A 311 -4.47 22.91 -10.17
CA ILE A 311 -4.05 23.75 -9.03
C ILE A 311 -4.01 25.23 -9.42
N GLU A 312 -3.41 25.58 -10.55
CA GLU A 312 -3.39 26.97 -11.04
C GLU A 312 -4.80 27.54 -11.23
N THR A 313 -5.70 26.73 -11.77
CA THR A 313 -7.11 27.11 -11.98
C THR A 313 -7.85 27.24 -10.64
N ILE A 314 -7.66 26.29 -9.72
CA ILE A 314 -8.25 26.34 -8.37
C ILE A 314 -7.83 27.62 -7.64
N ILE A 315 -6.54 27.97 -7.65
CA ILE A 315 -6.03 29.19 -7.04
C ILE A 315 -6.68 30.45 -7.64
N LYS A 316 -6.85 30.46 -8.97
CA LYS A 316 -7.48 31.59 -9.67
C LYS A 316 -8.95 31.74 -9.32
N GLU A 317 -9.71 30.66 -9.35
CA GLU A 317 -11.17 30.66 -9.16
C GLU A 317 -11.57 30.77 -7.67
N SER A 318 -10.70 30.38 -6.75
CA SER A 318 -10.94 30.53 -5.31
C SER A 318 -10.78 31.97 -4.79
N LYS A 319 -10.15 32.87 -5.58
CA LYS A 319 -9.95 34.26 -5.18
C LYS A 319 -11.27 34.97 -4.89
N GLY A 320 -11.36 35.59 -3.72
CA GLY A 320 -12.56 36.29 -3.25
C GLY A 320 -13.72 35.37 -2.82
N VAL A 321 -13.58 34.04 -2.97
CA VAL A 321 -14.56 33.04 -2.50
C VAL A 321 -14.12 32.41 -1.19
N ILE A 322 -12.85 32.02 -1.12
CA ILE A 322 -12.23 31.37 0.04
C ILE A 322 -11.21 32.34 0.66
N ASP A 323 -11.02 32.25 1.98
CA ASP A 323 -9.93 32.97 2.64
C ASP A 323 -8.58 32.37 2.15
N GLU A 324 -7.81 33.18 1.42
CA GLU A 324 -6.53 32.82 0.86
C GLU A 324 -5.51 32.36 1.93
N LYS A 325 -5.66 32.80 3.18
CA LYS A 325 -4.80 32.39 4.30
C LYS A 325 -5.06 30.95 4.76
N ALA A 326 -6.30 30.47 4.59
CA ALA A 326 -6.69 29.13 4.99
C ALA A 326 -6.49 28.08 3.86
N LEU A 327 -6.53 28.52 2.59
CA LEU A 327 -6.36 27.62 1.44
C LEU A 327 -4.89 27.22 1.27
N ARG A 328 -4.68 25.94 1.11
CA ARG A 328 -3.42 25.34 0.67
C ARG A 328 -3.70 24.47 -0.55
N THR A 329 -2.65 24.22 -1.33
CA THR A 329 -2.70 23.33 -2.48
C THR A 329 -1.65 22.24 -2.34
N TRP A 330 -1.96 21.04 -2.81
CA TRP A 330 -1.05 19.90 -2.75
C TRP A 330 -1.11 19.12 -4.07
N GLY A 331 0.05 18.92 -4.70
CA GLY A 331 0.14 18.17 -5.95
C GLY A 331 0.02 16.66 -5.72
N PHE A 332 -0.58 15.93 -6.67
CA PHE A 332 -0.65 14.47 -6.60
C PHE A 332 0.71 13.82 -6.46
N ASN A 333 1.73 14.32 -7.20
CA ASN A 333 3.11 13.84 -7.09
C ASN A 333 3.68 14.05 -5.69
N ASP A 334 3.39 15.19 -5.07
CA ASP A 334 3.85 15.50 -3.72
C ASP A 334 3.19 14.58 -2.69
N VAL A 335 1.88 14.32 -2.81
CA VAL A 335 1.17 13.35 -1.93
C VAL A 335 1.83 11.98 -2.00
N LEU A 336 2.08 11.46 -3.21
CA LEU A 336 2.70 10.15 -3.40
C LEU A 336 4.13 10.12 -2.85
N SER A 337 4.91 11.19 -3.09
CA SER A 337 6.30 11.29 -2.61
C SER A 337 6.38 11.38 -1.09
N VAL A 338 5.51 12.17 -0.45
CA VAL A 338 5.44 12.28 1.01
C VAL A 338 5.02 10.95 1.63
N HIS A 339 4.02 10.27 1.05
CA HIS A 339 3.62 8.95 1.52
C HIS A 339 4.79 7.95 1.47
N GLU A 340 5.52 7.88 0.35
CA GLU A 340 6.69 7.01 0.22
C GLU A 340 7.79 7.33 1.24
N ALA A 341 8.08 8.61 1.43
CA ALA A 341 9.10 9.05 2.39
C ALA A 341 8.71 8.65 3.83
N LEU A 342 7.45 8.81 4.23
CA LEU A 342 6.96 8.41 5.54
C LEU A 342 7.06 6.90 5.75
N ILE A 343 6.71 6.09 4.75
CA ILE A 343 6.88 4.63 4.80
C ILE A 343 8.36 4.28 5.07
N LEU A 344 9.30 4.86 4.32
CA LEU A 344 10.74 4.61 4.51
C LEU A 344 11.24 5.03 5.90
N VAL A 345 10.74 6.15 6.43
CA VAL A 345 11.06 6.61 7.79
C VAL A 345 10.54 5.59 8.82
N HIS A 346 9.30 5.16 8.71
CA HIS A 346 8.72 4.17 9.61
C HIS A 346 9.44 2.82 9.55
N GLU A 347 9.75 2.31 8.36
CA GLU A 347 10.56 1.10 8.20
C GLU A 347 11.93 1.22 8.88
N SER A 348 12.57 2.38 8.76
CA SER A 348 13.90 2.64 9.38
C SER A 348 13.82 2.71 10.91
N ILE A 349 12.77 3.31 11.47
CA ILE A 349 12.55 3.38 12.91
C ILE A 349 12.23 1.99 13.48
N ASN A 350 11.43 1.21 12.77
CA ASN A 350 11.06 -0.14 13.22
C ASN A 350 12.28 -1.09 13.32
N LYS A 351 13.31 -0.89 12.48
CA LYS A 351 14.59 -1.62 12.62
C LYS A 351 15.28 -1.39 13.97
N LEU A 352 14.96 -0.31 14.68
CA LEU A 352 15.52 -0.03 16.01
C LEU A 352 14.88 -0.87 17.11
N SER A 353 13.82 -1.64 16.80
CA SER A 353 13.09 -2.50 17.77
C SER A 353 12.72 -1.76 19.06
N LEU A 354 12.33 -0.49 18.95
CA LEU A 354 12.00 0.36 20.09
C LEU A 354 10.70 -0.06 20.79
N VAL A 355 9.84 -0.79 20.09
CA VAL A 355 8.64 -1.40 20.66
C VAL A 355 8.96 -2.86 20.98
N PRO A 356 8.86 -3.29 22.25
CA PRO A 356 9.10 -4.68 22.62
C PRO A 356 8.17 -5.64 21.87
N GLU A 357 8.68 -6.81 21.48
CA GLU A 357 7.88 -7.86 20.80
C GLU A 357 6.64 -8.31 21.61
N SER A 358 6.67 -8.11 22.93
CA SER A 358 5.53 -8.39 23.82
C SER A 358 4.34 -7.44 23.65
N PHE A 359 4.47 -6.38 22.87
CA PHE A 359 3.39 -5.46 22.50
C PHE A 359 2.88 -5.69 21.06
N PHE A 360 3.35 -6.75 20.41
CA PHE A 360 2.94 -7.13 19.07
C PHE A 360 2.14 -8.43 19.06
#